data_a90a620ebe7529d55e3fc12433c1cf34
#
_entry.id   a90a620ebe7529d55e3fc12433c1cf34
#
_cell.length_a   1.000
_cell.length_b   1.000
_cell.length_c   1.000
_cell.angle_alpha   90.00
_cell.angle_beta   90.00
_cell.angle_gamma   90.00
#
_symmetry.space_group_name_H-M   'P 1'
#
loop_
_entity.id
_entity.type
_entity.pdbx_description
1 polymer ?
#
loop_
_entity_poly.entity_id
_entity_poly.type
_entity_poly.pdbx_seq_one_letter_code
_entity_poly.pdbx_strand_id
1 'polypeptide(L)'
;KPIPVFEIHGTNDNISLFQGDIENKGGWGSYYGLPETIQFWADKHNLDKNEYIYIASKGEGDQNDIIFERYWSEDNINEVWLYKIVDAGHIWPGFRIRWWQNPLLWYYMGSGNDDISASEEVWKFFKQFLSEG
;
A
#
# COMPACT_ATOMS: atom_id res chain seq x y z
N LYS A 1 -16.44 16.19 3.32
CA LYS A 1 -16.28 16.08 1.86
C LYS A 1 -15.48 14.82 1.56
N PRO A 2 -15.91 13.93 0.65
CA PRO A 2 -15.13 12.78 0.26
C PRO A 2 -13.78 13.20 -0.32
N ILE A 3 -12.74 12.39 -0.09
CA ILE A 3 -11.40 12.59 -0.62
C ILE A 3 -10.91 11.27 -1.22
N PRO A 4 -10.12 11.28 -2.30
CA PRO A 4 -9.48 10.08 -2.81
C PRO A 4 -8.44 9.57 -1.80
N VAL A 5 -8.31 8.24 -1.66
CA VAL A 5 -7.40 7.60 -0.72
C VAL A 5 -6.49 6.63 -1.45
N PHE A 6 -5.19 6.75 -1.21
CA PHE A 6 -4.17 5.86 -1.76
C PHE A 6 -3.32 5.29 -0.63
N GLU A 7 -3.18 3.98 -0.61
CA GLU A 7 -2.32 3.27 0.33
C GLU A 7 -1.39 2.29 -0.41
N ILE A 8 -0.17 2.15 0.08
CA ILE A 8 0.81 1.17 -0.39
C ILE A 8 1.59 0.64 0.81
N HIS A 9 1.61 -0.70 0.98
CA HIS A 9 2.12 -1.27 2.21
C HIS A 9 2.64 -2.70 2.04
N GLY A 10 3.71 -3.03 2.76
CA GLY A 10 4.21 -4.39 2.87
C GLY A 10 3.39 -5.22 3.85
N THR A 11 2.98 -6.43 3.46
CA THR A 11 2.14 -7.27 4.34
C THR A 11 2.90 -7.86 5.52
N ASN A 12 4.26 -7.85 5.48
CA ASN A 12 5.14 -8.29 6.56
C ASN A 12 5.93 -7.12 7.17
N ASP A 13 5.33 -5.92 7.14
CA ASP A 13 5.89 -4.74 7.80
C ASP A 13 5.83 -4.94 9.32
N ASN A 14 7.02 -4.91 9.95
CA ASN A 14 7.18 -5.10 11.40
C ASN A 14 7.34 -3.77 12.17
N ILE A 15 7.30 -2.64 11.48
CA ILE A 15 7.36 -1.30 12.07
C ILE A 15 5.95 -0.70 12.13
N SER A 16 5.26 -0.67 10.99
CA SER A 16 3.86 -0.28 10.90
C SER A 16 3.06 -1.50 10.46
N LEU A 17 2.45 -2.19 11.42
CA LEU A 17 1.85 -3.50 11.17
C LEU A 17 0.69 -3.42 10.19
N PHE A 18 0.72 -4.25 9.14
CA PHE A 18 -0.36 -4.34 8.16
C PHE A 18 -1.73 -4.66 8.82
N GLN A 19 -1.72 -5.48 9.88
CA GLN A 19 -2.91 -5.85 10.64
C GLN A 19 -3.27 -4.85 11.75
N GLY A 20 -2.54 -3.73 11.85
CA GLY A 20 -2.75 -2.75 12.91
C GLY A 20 -2.19 -3.13 14.26
N ASP A 21 -2.33 -2.24 15.21
CA ASP A 21 -1.91 -2.42 16.61
C ASP A 21 -2.89 -1.75 17.57
N ILE A 22 -4.07 -2.34 17.72
CA ILE A 22 -5.13 -1.82 18.60
C ILE A 22 -4.68 -1.80 20.08
N GLU A 23 -3.86 -2.77 20.47
CA GLU A 23 -3.37 -2.88 21.85
C GLU A 23 -2.14 -2.00 22.13
N ASN A 24 -1.62 -1.30 21.11
CA ASN A 24 -0.43 -0.46 21.21
C ASN A 24 0.81 -1.19 21.75
N LYS A 25 1.02 -2.42 21.29
CA LYS A 25 2.19 -3.23 21.69
C LYS A 25 3.51 -2.65 21.16
N GLY A 26 3.47 -2.02 19.99
CA GLY A 26 4.62 -1.34 19.39
C GLY A 26 4.96 0.01 20.02
N GLY A 27 4.07 0.59 20.83
CA GLY A 27 4.29 1.87 21.51
C GLY A 27 4.11 3.13 20.65
N TRP A 28 3.60 2.97 19.40
CA TRP A 28 3.36 4.08 18.45
C TRP A 28 1.96 4.71 18.56
N GLY A 29 1.12 4.21 19.42
CA GLY A 29 -0.30 4.51 19.50
C GLY A 29 -1.15 3.38 18.92
N SER A 30 -2.42 3.31 19.33
CA SER A 30 -3.37 2.33 18.81
C SER A 30 -3.83 2.73 17.41
N TYR A 31 -3.83 1.80 16.45
CA TYR A 31 -4.33 2.01 15.09
C TYR A 31 -4.93 0.75 14.50
N TYR A 32 -5.89 0.94 13.59
CA TYR A 32 -6.52 -0.15 12.85
C TYR A 32 -5.59 -0.69 11.76
N GLY A 33 -5.80 -1.94 11.38
CA GLY A 33 -5.15 -2.53 10.23
C GLY A 33 -5.57 -1.88 8.91
N LEU A 34 -4.80 -2.13 7.86
CA LEU A 34 -5.14 -1.62 6.53
C LEU A 34 -6.45 -2.19 5.98
N PRO A 35 -6.79 -3.48 6.15
CA PRO A 35 -8.08 -3.98 5.69
C PRO A 35 -9.26 -3.19 6.24
N GLU A 36 -9.27 -2.92 7.54
CA GLU A 36 -10.33 -2.14 8.20
C GLU A 36 -10.31 -0.67 7.77
N THR A 37 -9.11 -0.10 7.59
CA THR A 37 -8.94 1.29 7.14
C THR A 37 -9.46 1.47 5.72
N ILE A 38 -9.14 0.57 4.80
CA ILE A 38 -9.62 0.60 3.42
C ILE A 38 -11.14 0.43 3.36
N GLN A 39 -11.67 -0.55 4.10
CA GLN A 39 -13.11 -0.76 4.17
C GLN A 39 -13.83 0.47 4.71
N PHE A 40 -13.32 1.08 5.78
CA PHE A 40 -13.87 2.33 6.33
C PHE A 40 -13.98 3.44 5.27
N TRP A 41 -12.93 3.63 4.45
CA TRP A 41 -12.95 4.66 3.42
C TRP A 41 -13.88 4.30 2.25
N ALA A 42 -13.92 3.03 1.84
CA ALA A 42 -14.84 2.55 0.82
C ALA A 42 -16.30 2.77 1.25
N ASP A 43 -16.66 2.38 2.47
CA ASP A 43 -18.00 2.57 3.04
C ASP A 43 -18.36 4.05 3.16
N LYS A 44 -17.43 4.86 3.69
CA LYS A 44 -17.64 6.30 3.87
C LYS A 44 -17.90 7.04 2.56
N HIS A 45 -17.37 6.53 1.46
CA HIS A 45 -17.55 7.10 0.13
C HIS A 45 -18.69 6.41 -0.66
N ASN A 46 -19.36 5.40 -0.08
CA ASN A 46 -20.36 4.57 -0.73
C ASN A 46 -19.85 3.95 -2.04
N LEU A 47 -18.63 3.40 -2.01
CA LEU A 47 -18.03 2.72 -3.16
C LEU A 47 -18.58 1.30 -3.21
N ASP A 48 -19.34 0.98 -4.25
CA ASP A 48 -20.10 -0.27 -4.39
C ASP A 48 -19.44 -1.29 -5.32
N LYS A 49 -18.28 -0.91 -5.92
CA LYS A 49 -17.50 -1.76 -6.82
C LYS A 49 -16.10 -1.95 -6.30
N ASN A 50 -15.55 -3.13 -6.52
CA ASN A 50 -14.15 -3.42 -6.23
C ASN A 50 -13.54 -4.34 -7.28
N GLU A 51 -12.22 -4.27 -7.43
CA GLU A 51 -11.43 -5.22 -8.21
C GLU A 51 -10.12 -5.55 -7.49
N TYR A 52 -9.61 -6.75 -7.77
CA TYR A 52 -8.36 -7.25 -7.25
C TYR A 52 -7.50 -7.73 -8.41
N ILE A 53 -6.30 -7.19 -8.54
CA ILE A 53 -5.36 -7.56 -9.60
C ILE A 53 -4.10 -8.11 -8.95
N TYR A 54 -3.77 -9.35 -9.25
CA TYR A 54 -2.50 -9.96 -8.86
C TYR A 54 -1.45 -9.63 -9.91
N ILE A 55 -0.33 -9.08 -9.46
CA ILE A 55 0.82 -8.71 -10.28
C ILE A 55 2.02 -9.51 -9.77
N ALA A 56 2.39 -10.55 -10.53
CA ALA A 56 3.57 -11.34 -10.21
C ALA A 56 4.84 -10.50 -10.36
N SER A 57 5.78 -10.69 -9.44
CA SER A 57 7.11 -10.09 -9.54
C SER A 57 7.82 -10.53 -10.83
N LYS A 58 8.50 -9.59 -11.48
CA LYS A 58 9.28 -9.82 -12.71
C LYS A 58 10.75 -10.08 -12.44
N GLY A 59 11.20 -9.86 -11.22
CA GLY A 59 12.60 -9.95 -10.85
C GLY A 59 13.06 -11.35 -10.51
N GLU A 60 14.39 -11.55 -10.55
CA GLU A 60 15.05 -12.70 -9.95
C GLU A 60 15.39 -12.37 -8.49
N GLY A 61 15.11 -13.29 -7.55
CA GLY A 61 15.44 -13.16 -6.14
C GLY A 61 14.28 -12.65 -5.27
N ASP A 62 14.60 -11.90 -4.23
CA ASP A 62 13.69 -11.48 -3.14
C ASP A 62 12.66 -10.39 -3.56
N GLN A 63 12.12 -10.49 -4.77
CA GLN A 63 11.07 -9.56 -5.19
C GLN A 63 9.70 -10.09 -4.80
N ASN A 64 8.92 -9.21 -4.23
CA ASN A 64 7.61 -9.53 -3.68
C ASN A 64 6.52 -9.29 -4.73
N ASP A 65 5.55 -10.19 -4.80
CA ASP A 65 4.36 -10.01 -5.61
C ASP A 65 3.50 -8.85 -5.09
N ILE A 66 2.61 -8.35 -5.93
CA ILE A 66 1.73 -7.24 -5.59
C ILE A 66 0.28 -7.67 -5.76
N ILE A 67 -0.55 -7.32 -4.81
CA ILE A 67 -2.01 -7.36 -4.94
C ILE A 67 -2.49 -5.92 -4.96
N PHE A 68 -3.00 -5.49 -6.10
CA PHE A 68 -3.64 -4.20 -6.25
C PHE A 68 -5.13 -4.33 -6.02
N GLU A 69 -5.67 -3.51 -5.13
CA GLU A 69 -7.10 -3.41 -4.84
C GLU A 69 -7.59 -2.02 -5.18
N ARG A 70 -8.72 -1.95 -5.87
CA ARG A 70 -9.40 -0.72 -6.22
C ARG A 70 -10.84 -0.77 -5.80
N TYR A 71 -11.32 0.28 -5.19
CA TYR A 71 -12.72 0.48 -4.83
C TYR A 71 -13.22 1.76 -5.49
N TRP A 72 -14.39 1.69 -6.15
CA TRP A 72 -14.98 2.83 -6.86
C TRP A 72 -16.50 2.74 -6.96
N SER A 73 -17.14 3.77 -7.45
CA SER A 73 -18.55 3.83 -7.80
C SER A 73 -18.72 4.71 -9.04
N GLU A 74 -19.74 4.45 -9.85
CA GLU A 74 -20.03 5.28 -11.03
C GLU A 74 -20.47 6.70 -10.66
N ASP A 75 -21.13 6.84 -9.51
CA ASP A 75 -21.68 8.11 -9.03
C ASP A 75 -20.69 8.94 -8.23
N ASN A 76 -19.49 8.42 -7.96
CA ASN A 76 -18.50 9.07 -7.13
C ASN A 76 -17.14 9.12 -7.83
N ILE A 77 -16.59 10.33 -7.96
CA ILE A 77 -15.28 10.55 -8.55
C ILE A 77 -14.12 10.11 -7.65
N ASN A 78 -14.38 9.90 -6.34
CA ASN A 78 -13.34 9.48 -5.42
C ASN A 78 -13.20 7.96 -5.45
N GLU A 79 -11.98 7.51 -5.37
CA GLU A 79 -11.61 6.10 -5.33
C GLU A 79 -10.74 5.82 -4.12
N VAL A 80 -10.66 4.56 -3.75
CA VAL A 80 -9.72 4.05 -2.76
C VAL A 80 -8.85 2.99 -3.43
N TRP A 81 -7.54 3.18 -3.41
CA TRP A 81 -6.56 2.24 -3.95
C TRP A 81 -5.66 1.71 -2.84
N LEU A 82 -5.39 0.41 -2.88
CA LEU A 82 -4.42 -0.25 -2.01
C LEU A 82 -3.48 -1.13 -2.84
N TYR A 83 -2.18 -0.91 -2.70
CA TYR A 83 -1.14 -1.82 -3.16
C TYR A 83 -0.59 -2.61 -1.97
N LYS A 84 -0.88 -3.91 -1.92
CA LYS A 84 -0.28 -4.84 -0.96
C LYS A 84 0.96 -5.45 -1.57
N ILE A 85 2.12 -5.18 -1.01
CA ILE A 85 3.37 -5.84 -1.41
C ILE A 85 3.52 -7.08 -0.53
N VAL A 86 3.28 -8.25 -1.12
CA VAL A 86 3.21 -9.53 -0.41
C VAL A 86 4.56 -9.83 0.24
N ASP A 87 4.57 -10.16 1.53
CA ASP A 87 5.75 -10.46 2.34
C ASP A 87 6.83 -9.36 2.41
N ALA A 88 6.55 -8.16 1.87
CA ALA A 88 7.45 -7.02 2.00
C ALA A 88 7.39 -6.40 3.39
N GLY A 89 8.50 -5.80 3.79
CA GLY A 89 8.64 -5.05 5.02
C GLY A 89 8.35 -3.56 4.86
N HIS A 90 8.95 -2.76 5.75
CA HIS A 90 8.77 -1.30 5.80
C HIS A 90 9.67 -0.59 4.79
N ILE A 91 9.35 -0.70 3.51
CA ILE A 91 10.16 -0.15 2.42
C ILE A 91 9.29 0.54 1.37
N TRP A 92 9.79 1.65 0.82
CA TRP A 92 9.14 2.36 -0.27
C TRP A 92 9.35 1.60 -1.60
N PRO A 93 8.29 1.11 -2.27
CA PRO A 93 8.41 0.42 -3.55
C PRO A 93 9.11 1.26 -4.62
N GLY A 94 10.00 0.62 -5.37
CA GLY A 94 10.93 1.30 -6.27
C GLY A 94 12.29 1.62 -5.62
N PHE A 95 12.41 1.41 -4.30
CA PHE A 95 13.68 1.54 -3.59
C PHE A 95 14.18 0.16 -3.14
N ARG A 96 15.42 -0.20 -3.50
CA ARG A 96 16.01 -1.50 -3.19
C ARG A 96 17.13 -1.36 -2.16
N ILE A 97 16.94 -2.02 -1.01
CA ILE A 97 18.02 -2.21 -0.01
C ILE A 97 18.69 -3.54 -0.30
N ARG A 98 19.97 -3.51 -0.65
CA ARG A 98 20.77 -4.72 -0.83
C ARG A 98 21.35 -5.14 0.51
N TRP A 99 20.99 -6.33 1.00
CA TRP A 99 21.40 -6.84 2.32
C TRP A 99 22.93 -6.83 2.52
N TRP A 100 23.71 -7.07 1.45
CA TRP A 100 25.19 -7.06 1.52
C TRP A 100 25.81 -5.66 1.58
N GLN A 101 25.07 -4.62 1.22
CA GLN A 101 25.51 -3.23 1.32
C GLN A 101 25.16 -2.62 2.67
N ASN A 102 24.03 -2.98 3.22
CA ASN A 102 23.59 -2.51 4.53
C ASN A 102 22.69 -3.57 5.21
N PRO A 103 23.32 -4.62 5.81
CA PRO A 103 22.59 -5.73 6.40
C PRO A 103 21.72 -5.32 7.59
N LEU A 104 22.15 -4.31 8.36
CA LEU A 104 21.38 -3.81 9.50
C LEU A 104 20.10 -3.12 9.04
N LEU A 105 20.20 -2.24 8.05
CA LEU A 105 19.03 -1.57 7.49
C LEU A 105 18.06 -2.57 6.84
N TRP A 106 18.59 -3.55 6.10
CA TRP A 106 17.80 -4.62 5.52
C TRP A 106 17.06 -5.45 6.57
N TYR A 107 17.72 -5.75 7.70
CA TYR A 107 17.11 -6.48 8.81
C TYR A 107 15.89 -5.75 9.39
N TYR A 108 15.97 -4.42 9.51
CA TYR A 108 14.85 -3.62 10.05
C TYR A 108 13.77 -3.32 9.01
N MET A 109 14.15 -3.04 7.77
CA MET A 109 13.21 -2.59 6.73
C MET A 109 12.60 -3.77 5.95
N GLY A 110 13.28 -4.91 5.89
CA GLY A 110 12.83 -6.09 5.16
C GLY A 110 13.05 -6.02 3.65
N SER A 111 12.43 -6.95 2.93
CA SER A 111 12.41 -6.98 1.47
C SER A 111 11.36 -6.03 0.90
N GLY A 112 11.48 -5.73 -0.39
CA GLY A 112 10.54 -4.84 -1.10
C GLY A 112 10.31 -5.29 -2.53
N ASN A 113 9.65 -4.43 -3.31
CA ASN A 113 9.41 -4.62 -4.72
C ASN A 113 9.91 -3.39 -5.49
N ASP A 114 10.66 -3.60 -6.58
CA ASP A 114 11.15 -2.55 -7.46
C ASP A 114 10.59 -2.63 -8.89
N ASP A 115 9.61 -3.50 -9.12
CA ASP A 115 8.89 -3.58 -10.40
C ASP A 115 7.93 -2.41 -10.59
N ILE A 116 7.55 -1.75 -9.49
CA ILE A 116 6.77 -0.52 -9.50
C ILE A 116 7.50 0.60 -8.75
N SER A 117 7.22 1.83 -9.13
CA SER A 117 7.62 3.02 -8.39
C SER A 117 6.41 3.57 -7.62
N ALA A 118 6.47 3.52 -6.29
CA ALA A 118 5.39 4.06 -5.47
C ALA A 118 5.08 5.53 -5.81
N SER A 119 6.10 6.32 -6.11
CA SER A 119 5.93 7.74 -6.50
C SER A 119 5.15 7.89 -7.81
N GLU A 120 5.40 7.00 -8.80
CA GLU A 120 4.65 7.00 -10.06
C GLU A 120 3.21 6.54 -9.87
N GLU A 121 2.98 5.52 -9.05
CA GLU A 121 1.61 5.04 -8.75
C GLU A 121 0.80 6.10 -7.98
N VAL A 122 1.42 6.77 -7.00
CA VAL A 122 0.81 7.93 -6.32
C VAL A 122 0.42 9.02 -7.32
N TRP A 123 1.32 9.35 -8.27
CA TRP A 123 1.04 10.34 -9.28
C TRP A 123 -0.08 9.89 -10.24
N LYS A 124 -0.07 8.62 -10.69
CA LYS A 124 -1.15 8.06 -11.52
C LYS A 124 -2.51 8.17 -10.83
N PHE A 125 -2.56 7.87 -9.53
CA PHE A 125 -3.77 7.97 -8.73
C PHE A 125 -4.26 9.41 -8.63
N PHE A 126 -3.44 10.33 -8.14
CA PHE A 126 -3.91 11.68 -7.84
C PHE A 126 -4.16 12.54 -9.08
N LYS A 127 -3.43 12.34 -10.19
CA LYS A 127 -3.63 13.13 -11.41
C LYS A 127 -5.04 12.98 -12.01
N GLN A 128 -5.73 11.87 -11.79
CA GLN A 128 -7.09 11.65 -12.30
C GLN A 128 -8.13 12.56 -11.63
N PHE A 129 -7.81 13.13 -10.46
CA PHE A 129 -8.67 14.04 -9.71
C PHE A 129 -8.31 15.52 -9.92
N LEU A 130 -7.28 15.81 -10.72
CA LEU A 130 -6.96 17.17 -11.10
C LEU A 130 -7.98 17.61 -12.15
N SER A 131 -8.72 18.69 -11.86
CA SER A 131 -9.52 19.34 -12.88
C SER A 131 -8.58 19.87 -13.95
N GLU A 132 -8.87 19.56 -15.21
CA GLU A 132 -8.25 20.29 -16.32
C GLU A 132 -8.67 21.75 -16.16
N GLY A 133 -7.69 22.58 -15.77
CA GLY A 133 -7.89 24.02 -15.58
C GLY A 133 -8.03 24.78 -16.89
#